data_36fae884167c2f7b210135f117957054
#
_entry.id   36fae884167c2f7b210135f117957054
#
_cell.length_a   1.000
_cell.length_b   1.000
_cell.length_c   1.000
_cell.angle_alpha   90.00
_cell.angle_beta   90.00
_cell.angle_gamma   90.00
#
_symmetry.space_group_name_H-M   'P 1'
#
loop_
_entity.id
_entity.type
_entity.pdbx_description
1 polymer ?
#
loop_
_entity_poly.entity_id
_entity_poly.type
_entity_poly.pdbx_seq_one_letter_code
_entity_poly.pdbx_strand_id
1 'polypeptide(L)'
;LKHFYLHRTIIVLIVSFISVISYAQNNVTSFIAKYNKLYLKNPNAAISFCDQLIDSEENDKKAFGYAGKAYVHSLQSDFDLADPLFKKAIAQIELVTQEKTDIKGYIFYFQSLRYLESHELETAIYILNETIRYCASNCSPLLEIKLQAALSRLYSLSNKHFKAIEINHVCLSKIKTAPNYLTDYSLQKEYLRQLVSLGFKFMSIHIYHLNEKKYESYLDSTQQYAILAKNYAKKQQIPDYNGNIILMNGDINFYKHNYKIAKQYYQEGLKIYQEENRKKRIAQGQFVIAECDYYLKNWTQAEAIFLKQLANDTWSEFQLLDYEAICYFYLFKIYEQRQQPQKALEYANSYAQKIEEYLKTRNASETSISDIVVHEKRKKEIETYVQNYDSQKKQKRIYLYLFLGSILLTGTLIVYFFRVKRRTKRNMSLLHSRIEQLQQDVTKQNKPKTSNPLTDENALILIEKLKRIEKEQWFLKPNYTLATVAKKLNTNSSYLSKTVNNYLNLTFAAYSNRLRIHSITQRLKEQKNLRNYTVEALAKEAGYKSIGAFNTNFKKLLKVSPSQYLKELKRNE
;
A
#
# COMPACT_ATOMS: atom_id res chain seq x y z
N LEU A 1 4.07 16.46 -5.35
CA LEU A 1 3.54 17.56 -6.19
C LEU A 1 4.01 18.92 -5.69
N LYS A 2 3.83 19.28 -4.40
CA LYS A 2 4.30 20.56 -3.84
C LYS A 2 5.80 20.78 -4.06
N HIS A 3 6.60 19.75 -3.85
CA HIS A 3 8.06 19.82 -3.97
C HIS A 3 8.54 20.00 -5.39
N PHE A 4 7.93 19.28 -6.31
CA PHE A 4 8.22 19.35 -7.73
C PHE A 4 8.09 20.78 -8.26
N TYR A 5 7.04 21.47 -7.87
CA TYR A 5 6.78 22.83 -8.36
C TYR A 5 7.63 23.88 -7.67
N LEU A 6 8.04 23.66 -6.43
CA LEU A 6 8.97 24.54 -5.76
C LEU A 6 10.32 24.55 -6.51
N HIS A 7 10.88 23.37 -6.81
CA HIS A 7 12.10 23.26 -7.61
C HIS A 7 11.90 23.79 -9.04
N ARG A 8 10.75 23.55 -9.62
CA ARG A 8 10.41 24.07 -10.95
C ARG A 8 10.33 25.58 -10.96
N THR A 9 9.66 26.20 -9.99
CA THR A 9 9.61 27.65 -9.80
C THR A 9 11.00 28.22 -9.54
N ILE A 10 11.80 27.54 -8.72
CA ILE A 10 13.20 27.89 -8.42
C ILE A 10 14.03 27.88 -9.69
N ILE A 11 13.93 26.84 -10.51
CA ILE A 11 14.74 26.67 -11.74
C ILE A 11 14.30 27.66 -12.81
N VAL A 12 13.01 27.95 -12.96
CA VAL A 12 12.53 29.00 -13.86
C VAL A 12 13.07 30.35 -13.43
N LEU A 13 13.08 30.65 -12.11
CA LEU A 13 13.69 31.86 -11.59
C LEU A 13 15.21 31.93 -11.81
N ILE A 14 15.92 30.80 -11.73
CA ILE A 14 17.37 30.73 -12.02
C ILE A 14 17.67 31.06 -13.49
N VAL A 15 16.92 30.51 -14.42
CA VAL A 15 17.17 30.71 -15.86
C VAL A 15 16.69 32.06 -16.34
N SER A 16 15.59 32.60 -15.79
CA SER A 16 15.15 33.95 -16.17
C SER A 16 16.15 35.05 -15.76
N PHE A 17 16.93 34.79 -14.69
CA PHE A 17 17.95 35.74 -14.23
C PHE A 17 19.19 35.79 -15.10
N ILE A 18 19.45 34.76 -15.85
CA ILE A 18 20.71 34.54 -16.56
C ILE A 18 20.72 35.11 -18.01
N SER A 19 19.55 35.26 -18.63
CA SER A 19 19.47 35.67 -20.05
C SER A 19 19.52 37.18 -20.30
N VAL A 20 19.71 38.01 -19.28
CA VAL A 20 19.37 39.44 -19.40
C VAL A 20 20.42 40.44 -18.93
N ILE A 21 21.69 40.11 -18.93
CA ILE A 21 22.69 41.15 -18.74
C ILE A 21 23.30 41.54 -20.11
N SER A 22 22.56 42.20 -20.94
CA SER A 22 23.13 42.89 -22.07
C SER A 22 22.32 44.10 -22.46
N TYR A 23 23.01 45.14 -22.63
CA TYR A 23 22.73 46.50 -23.07
C TYR A 23 22.61 47.54 -21.94
N ALA A 24 23.72 48.14 -21.59
CA ALA A 24 23.80 49.56 -21.27
C ALA A 24 25.24 50.04 -21.20
N GLN A 25 25.42 51.16 -21.69
CA GLN A 25 26.53 52.02 -21.91
C GLN A 25 27.68 52.02 -20.89
N ASN A 26 28.86 52.13 -21.44
CA ASN A 26 30.20 52.38 -20.92
C ASN A 26 31.10 51.14 -20.75
N ASN A 27 32.40 51.29 -20.95
CA ASN A 27 33.42 50.22 -21.06
C ASN A 27 33.39 49.15 -19.97
N VAL A 28 32.97 49.44 -18.77
CA VAL A 28 32.81 48.48 -17.65
C VAL A 28 31.66 47.49 -17.90
N THR A 29 30.62 47.91 -18.57
CA THR A 29 29.43 47.08 -18.82
C THR A 29 29.61 46.13 -20.01
N SER A 30 30.54 46.39 -20.91
CA SER A 30 30.72 45.55 -22.11
C SER A 30 31.27 44.16 -21.82
N PHE A 31 32.28 44.04 -20.95
CA PHE A 31 32.84 42.72 -20.60
C PHE A 31 31.90 41.92 -19.66
N ILE A 32 31.16 42.57 -18.78
CA ILE A 32 30.10 41.93 -17.98
C ILE A 32 29.02 41.37 -18.90
N ALA A 33 28.59 42.15 -19.90
CA ALA A 33 27.61 41.70 -20.89
C ALA A 33 28.12 40.50 -21.72
N LYS A 34 29.40 40.52 -22.12
CA LYS A 34 30.03 39.40 -22.82
C LYS A 34 30.12 38.15 -21.97
N TYR A 35 30.56 38.26 -20.72
CA TYR A 35 30.60 37.17 -19.78
C TYR A 35 29.21 36.52 -19.62
N ASN A 36 28.18 37.34 -19.44
CA ASN A 36 26.83 36.89 -19.23
C ASN A 36 26.20 36.14 -20.41
N LYS A 37 26.68 36.35 -21.63
CA LYS A 37 26.30 35.56 -22.80
C LYS A 37 26.98 34.18 -22.83
N LEU A 38 28.15 34.04 -22.20
CA LEU A 38 29.02 32.87 -22.32
C LEU A 38 28.79 31.84 -21.20
N TYR A 39 28.77 32.27 -19.94
CA TYR A 39 29.00 31.38 -18.80
C TYR A 39 28.00 30.20 -18.66
N LEU A 40 26.81 30.31 -19.19
CA LEU A 40 25.85 29.21 -19.23
C LEU A 40 25.86 28.40 -20.52
N LYS A 41 26.13 29.09 -21.66
CA LYS A 41 26.07 28.44 -22.97
C LYS A 41 27.37 27.72 -23.31
N ASN A 42 28.47 28.28 -22.87
CA ASN A 42 29.82 27.74 -23.11
C ASN A 42 30.73 28.08 -21.93
N PRO A 43 30.69 27.26 -20.82
CA PRO A 43 31.51 27.49 -19.64
C PRO A 43 33.00 27.62 -19.92
N ASN A 44 33.54 26.82 -20.82
CA ASN A 44 34.96 26.87 -21.20
C ASN A 44 35.32 28.19 -21.86
N ALA A 45 34.49 28.69 -22.77
CA ALA A 45 34.70 30.00 -23.37
C ALA A 45 34.56 31.13 -22.32
N ALA A 46 33.70 30.98 -21.32
CA ALA A 46 33.61 31.94 -20.24
C ALA A 46 34.85 31.93 -19.36
N ILE A 47 35.41 30.77 -19.04
CA ILE A 47 36.69 30.63 -18.31
C ILE A 47 37.81 31.30 -19.10
N SER A 48 37.98 30.96 -20.37
CA SER A 48 39.02 31.58 -21.24
C SER A 48 38.87 33.11 -21.34
N PHE A 49 37.60 33.59 -21.37
CA PHE A 49 37.35 35.03 -21.34
C PHE A 49 37.70 35.65 -20.00
N CYS A 50 37.44 34.98 -18.89
CA CYS A 50 37.84 35.40 -17.55
C CYS A 50 39.38 35.44 -17.42
N ASP A 51 40.12 34.49 -18.00
CA ASP A 51 41.59 34.48 -18.02
C ASP A 51 42.14 35.71 -18.75
N GLN A 52 41.55 36.08 -19.88
CA GLN A 52 41.90 37.35 -20.58
C GLN A 52 41.70 38.61 -19.70
N LEU A 53 40.66 38.59 -18.85
CA LEU A 53 40.42 39.71 -17.91
C LEU A 53 41.42 39.69 -16.74
N ILE A 54 41.82 38.51 -16.28
CA ILE A 54 42.83 38.33 -15.24
C ILE A 54 44.21 38.83 -15.69
N ASP A 55 44.52 38.66 -16.95
CA ASP A 55 45.79 39.14 -17.55
C ASP A 55 45.80 40.65 -17.83
N SER A 56 44.68 41.36 -17.64
CA SER A 56 44.58 42.80 -17.81
C SER A 56 45.42 43.55 -16.76
N GLU A 57 45.91 44.73 -17.06
CA GLU A 57 46.56 45.62 -16.08
C GLU A 57 45.57 46.27 -15.12
N GLU A 58 44.28 46.33 -15.47
CA GLU A 58 43.23 46.99 -14.69
C GLU A 58 42.72 46.09 -13.57
N ASN A 59 42.87 46.54 -12.34
CA ASN A 59 42.50 45.76 -11.14
C ASN A 59 41.01 45.39 -11.08
N ASP A 60 40.11 46.21 -11.60
CA ASP A 60 38.68 45.99 -11.69
C ASP A 60 38.34 44.85 -12.66
N LYS A 61 39.01 44.81 -13.84
CA LYS A 61 38.87 43.70 -14.79
C LYS A 61 39.44 42.41 -14.22
N LYS A 62 40.63 42.44 -13.56
CA LYS A 62 41.18 41.30 -12.87
C LYS A 62 40.22 40.74 -11.81
N ALA A 63 39.69 41.63 -10.97
CA ALA A 63 38.76 41.27 -9.93
C ALA A 63 37.50 40.59 -10.50
N PHE A 64 36.91 41.16 -11.55
CA PHE A 64 35.76 40.53 -12.22
C PHE A 64 36.14 39.20 -12.88
N GLY A 65 37.31 39.12 -13.52
CA GLY A 65 37.80 37.87 -14.14
C GLY A 65 37.89 36.73 -13.11
N TYR A 66 38.52 37.00 -11.94
CA TYR A 66 38.58 36.02 -10.86
C TYR A 66 37.18 35.62 -10.37
N ALA A 67 36.29 36.57 -10.11
CA ALA A 67 34.94 36.29 -9.62
C ALA A 67 34.09 35.52 -10.66
N GLY A 68 34.17 35.90 -11.94
CA GLY A 68 33.48 35.23 -13.01
C GLY A 68 33.93 33.79 -13.21
N LYS A 69 35.27 33.54 -13.16
CA LYS A 69 35.86 32.20 -13.22
C LYS A 69 35.43 31.37 -12.01
N ALA A 70 35.48 31.95 -10.78
CA ALA A 70 34.99 31.30 -9.58
C ALA A 70 33.54 30.89 -9.69
N TYR A 71 32.69 31.75 -10.23
CA TYR A 71 31.28 31.43 -10.38
C TYR A 71 31.03 30.30 -11.41
N VAL A 72 31.81 30.24 -12.51
CA VAL A 72 31.70 29.10 -13.44
C VAL A 72 32.07 27.78 -12.76
N HIS A 73 33.14 27.74 -11.93
CA HIS A 73 33.50 26.56 -11.13
C HIS A 73 32.38 26.22 -10.11
N SER A 74 31.78 27.23 -9.48
CA SER A 74 30.64 27.00 -8.56
C SER A 74 29.45 26.34 -9.24
N LEU A 75 29.16 26.69 -10.50
CA LEU A 75 28.10 26.06 -11.30
C LEU A 75 28.41 24.58 -11.63
N GLN A 76 29.69 24.20 -11.60
CA GLN A 76 30.16 22.84 -11.79
C GLN A 76 30.34 22.08 -10.44
N SER A 77 29.98 22.73 -9.33
CA SER A 77 30.17 22.22 -7.97
C SER A 77 31.65 22.07 -7.55
N ASP A 78 32.59 22.70 -8.27
CA ASP A 78 34.02 22.73 -7.96
C ASP A 78 34.35 23.83 -6.95
N PHE A 79 33.82 23.72 -5.73
CA PHE A 79 33.93 24.77 -4.71
C PHE A 79 35.39 24.98 -4.24
N ASP A 80 36.20 23.92 -4.24
CA ASP A 80 37.62 23.98 -3.89
C ASP A 80 38.42 24.86 -4.85
N LEU A 81 38.01 24.94 -6.12
CA LEU A 81 38.59 25.85 -7.11
C LEU A 81 37.96 27.24 -7.05
N ALA A 82 36.66 27.33 -6.73
CA ALA A 82 35.93 28.58 -6.69
C ALA A 82 36.35 29.50 -5.53
N ASP A 83 36.45 28.94 -4.30
CA ASP A 83 36.68 29.76 -3.09
C ASP A 83 38.01 30.50 -3.08
N PRO A 84 39.14 29.93 -3.50
CA PRO A 84 40.40 30.69 -3.67
C PRO A 84 40.31 31.80 -4.71
N LEU A 85 39.54 31.60 -5.76
CA LEU A 85 39.36 32.60 -6.81
C LEU A 85 38.51 33.80 -6.30
N PHE A 86 37.45 33.55 -5.52
CA PHE A 86 36.70 34.62 -4.86
C PHE A 86 37.58 35.42 -3.87
N LYS A 87 38.46 34.77 -3.10
CA LYS A 87 39.43 35.47 -2.24
C LYS A 87 40.34 36.39 -3.09
N LYS A 88 40.87 35.92 -4.24
CA LYS A 88 41.66 36.75 -5.16
C LYS A 88 40.82 37.90 -5.73
N ALA A 89 39.57 37.67 -6.13
CA ALA A 89 38.69 38.70 -6.63
C ALA A 89 38.47 39.82 -5.61
N ILE A 90 38.23 39.47 -4.37
CA ILE A 90 38.04 40.42 -3.26
C ILE A 90 39.32 41.21 -3.02
N ALA A 91 40.50 40.54 -2.95
CA ALA A 91 41.77 41.23 -2.78
C ALA A 91 42.08 42.22 -3.91
N GLN A 92 41.74 41.85 -5.14
CA GLN A 92 41.98 42.75 -6.30
C GLN A 92 41.01 43.95 -6.29
N ILE A 93 39.75 43.80 -5.94
CA ILE A 93 38.78 44.91 -5.91
C ILE A 93 39.08 45.93 -4.81
N GLU A 94 39.72 45.50 -3.71
CA GLU A 94 40.17 46.39 -2.65
C GLU A 94 41.31 47.33 -3.08
N LEU A 95 42.06 46.98 -4.16
CA LEU A 95 43.07 47.84 -4.77
C LEU A 95 42.49 48.89 -5.69
N VAL A 96 41.21 48.87 -5.97
CA VAL A 96 40.53 49.84 -6.83
C VAL A 96 40.15 51.05 -6.00
N THR A 97 40.77 52.18 -6.31
CA THR A 97 40.59 53.46 -5.60
C THR A 97 39.28 54.16 -5.94
N GLN A 98 38.57 53.71 -6.94
CA GLN A 98 37.32 54.29 -7.39
C GLN A 98 36.16 53.85 -6.46
N GLU A 99 35.55 54.78 -5.72
CA GLU A 99 34.55 54.47 -4.69
C GLU A 99 33.26 53.86 -5.27
N LYS A 100 32.85 54.22 -6.47
CA LYS A 100 31.59 53.76 -7.11
C LYS A 100 31.86 52.76 -8.20
N THR A 101 31.63 51.48 -7.92
CA THR A 101 31.84 50.44 -8.91
C THR A 101 30.82 49.31 -8.84
N ASP A 102 30.12 49.09 -9.93
CA ASP A 102 29.25 47.91 -10.13
C ASP A 102 30.02 46.60 -9.99
N ILE A 103 31.34 46.60 -10.28
CA ILE A 103 32.17 45.39 -10.25
C ILE A 103 32.20 44.76 -8.86
N LYS A 104 32.40 45.58 -7.81
CA LYS A 104 32.34 45.10 -6.42
C LYS A 104 30.99 44.46 -6.08
N GLY A 105 29.92 45.08 -6.53
CA GLY A 105 28.57 44.52 -6.41
C GLY A 105 28.39 43.18 -7.13
N TYR A 106 28.94 43.04 -8.35
CA TYR A 106 28.90 41.77 -9.09
C TYR A 106 29.74 40.67 -8.46
N ILE A 107 30.90 41.01 -7.87
CA ILE A 107 31.76 40.04 -7.18
C ILE A 107 30.99 39.39 -6.03
N PHE A 108 30.42 40.20 -5.14
CA PHE A 108 29.63 39.69 -3.99
C PHE A 108 28.32 39.06 -4.43
N TYR A 109 27.73 39.50 -5.52
CA TYR A 109 26.58 38.83 -6.14
C TYR A 109 26.94 37.41 -6.58
N PHE A 110 28.04 37.22 -7.32
CA PHE A 110 28.49 35.87 -7.70
C PHE A 110 28.88 35.02 -6.53
N GLN A 111 29.51 35.60 -5.49
CA GLN A 111 29.81 34.89 -4.24
C GLN A 111 28.53 34.43 -3.55
N SER A 112 27.49 35.26 -3.51
CA SER A 112 26.19 34.85 -2.95
C SER A 112 25.55 33.70 -3.73
N LEU A 113 25.69 33.71 -5.07
CA LEU A 113 25.23 32.61 -5.93
C LEU A 113 26.04 31.34 -5.71
N ARG A 114 27.36 31.44 -5.43
CA ARG A 114 28.20 30.27 -5.03
C ARG A 114 27.64 29.59 -3.78
N TYR A 115 27.28 30.37 -2.76
CA TYR A 115 26.66 29.83 -1.55
C TYR A 115 25.25 29.29 -1.79
N LEU A 116 24.54 29.81 -2.80
CA LEU A 116 23.29 29.21 -3.25
C LEU A 116 23.53 27.85 -3.90
N GLU A 117 24.55 27.69 -4.74
CA GLU A 117 24.85 26.39 -5.39
C GLU A 117 25.32 25.33 -4.34
N SER A 118 25.99 25.73 -3.25
CA SER A 118 26.32 24.86 -2.13
C SER A 118 25.17 24.68 -1.10
N HIS A 119 23.99 25.21 -1.40
CA HIS A 119 22.81 25.17 -0.52
C HIS A 119 22.96 25.91 0.82
N GLU A 120 23.88 26.84 0.96
CA GLU A 120 24.09 27.68 2.14
C GLU A 120 23.24 28.96 2.08
N LEU A 121 21.92 28.82 2.14
CA LEU A 121 20.97 29.92 1.89
C LEU A 121 21.12 31.09 2.86
N GLU A 122 21.43 30.86 4.13
CA GLU A 122 21.60 31.90 5.13
C GLU A 122 22.82 32.77 4.82
N THR A 123 23.93 32.14 4.49
CA THR A 123 25.17 32.84 4.07
C THR A 123 24.93 33.64 2.79
N ALA A 124 24.24 33.07 1.80
CA ALA A 124 23.88 33.76 0.56
C ALA A 124 22.99 35.00 0.83
N ILE A 125 22.00 34.87 1.71
CA ILE A 125 21.11 35.99 2.10
C ILE A 125 21.90 37.06 2.84
N TYR A 126 22.82 36.69 3.74
CA TYR A 126 23.66 37.64 4.45
C TYR A 126 24.52 38.46 3.49
N ILE A 127 25.24 37.79 2.59
CA ILE A 127 26.09 38.46 1.58
C ILE A 127 25.27 39.40 0.70
N LEU A 128 24.10 38.97 0.22
CA LEU A 128 23.23 39.83 -0.60
C LEU A 128 22.74 41.06 0.16
N ASN A 129 22.36 40.94 1.43
CA ASN A 129 21.95 42.09 2.23
C ASN A 129 23.09 43.10 2.39
N GLU A 130 24.32 42.65 2.70
CA GLU A 130 25.49 43.53 2.77
C GLU A 130 25.77 44.17 1.41
N THR A 131 25.70 43.40 0.31
CA THR A 131 25.89 43.95 -1.03
C THR A 131 24.84 44.98 -1.42
N ILE A 132 23.57 44.78 -1.06
CA ILE A 132 22.51 45.72 -1.30
C ILE A 132 22.75 47.03 -0.52
N ARG A 133 23.21 46.94 0.76
CA ARG A 133 23.58 48.13 1.52
C ARG A 133 24.72 48.93 0.87
N TYR A 134 25.76 48.24 0.41
CA TYR A 134 26.84 48.83 -0.34
C TYR A 134 26.34 49.48 -1.65
N CYS A 135 25.52 48.80 -2.41
CA CYS A 135 25.05 49.25 -3.71
C CYS A 135 24.04 50.41 -3.64
N ALA A 136 23.36 50.61 -2.52
CA ALA A 136 22.37 51.70 -2.36
C ALA A 136 22.92 53.11 -2.70
N SER A 137 24.22 53.33 -2.51
CA SER A 137 24.88 54.61 -2.83
C SER A 137 26.00 54.49 -3.88
N ASN A 138 26.42 53.26 -4.21
CA ASN A 138 27.66 53.04 -4.97
C ASN A 138 27.45 52.33 -6.28
N CYS A 139 26.28 51.76 -6.57
CA CYS A 139 26.05 50.98 -7.78
C CYS A 139 24.96 51.61 -8.68
N SER A 140 24.89 51.12 -9.91
CA SER A 140 23.83 51.48 -10.83
C SER A 140 22.45 50.99 -10.34
N PRO A 141 21.36 51.76 -10.59
CA PRO A 141 20.03 51.34 -10.23
C PRO A 141 19.64 49.96 -10.75
N LEU A 142 20.12 49.60 -11.94
CA LEU A 142 19.88 48.29 -12.55
C LEU A 142 20.51 47.14 -11.72
N LEU A 143 21.76 47.32 -11.23
CA LEU A 143 22.42 46.31 -10.39
C LEU A 143 21.72 46.20 -9.04
N GLU A 144 21.35 47.30 -8.43
CA GLU A 144 20.59 47.32 -7.16
C GLU A 144 19.28 46.50 -7.29
N ILE A 145 18.53 46.72 -8.37
CA ILE A 145 17.29 46.00 -8.66
C ILE A 145 17.57 44.48 -8.83
N LYS A 146 18.64 44.11 -9.55
CA LYS A 146 19.04 42.72 -9.74
C LYS A 146 19.42 42.04 -8.43
N LEU A 147 20.13 42.71 -7.54
CA LEU A 147 20.48 42.19 -6.22
C LEU A 147 19.23 41.95 -5.35
N GLN A 148 18.31 42.91 -5.36
CA GLN A 148 17.03 42.75 -4.66
C GLN A 148 16.20 41.61 -5.26
N ALA A 149 16.19 41.45 -6.57
CA ALA A 149 15.53 40.35 -7.25
C ALA A 149 16.14 38.99 -6.86
N ALA A 150 17.47 38.92 -6.72
CA ALA A 150 18.17 37.73 -6.22
C ALA A 150 17.80 37.44 -4.76
N LEU A 151 17.76 38.47 -3.90
CA LEU A 151 17.33 38.32 -2.51
C LEU A 151 15.88 37.83 -2.40
N SER A 152 14.98 38.38 -3.22
CA SER A 152 13.61 37.91 -3.31
C SER A 152 13.54 36.44 -3.69
N ARG A 153 14.41 36.00 -4.61
CA ARG A 153 14.50 34.60 -4.99
C ARG A 153 14.95 33.72 -3.81
N LEU A 154 16.00 34.11 -3.08
CA LEU A 154 16.47 33.36 -1.91
C LEU A 154 15.40 33.27 -0.82
N TYR A 155 14.66 34.34 -0.54
CA TYR A 155 13.53 34.28 0.37
C TYR A 155 12.42 33.32 -0.10
N SER A 156 12.16 33.27 -1.40
CA SER A 156 11.21 32.29 -1.95
C SER A 156 11.71 30.86 -1.77
N LEU A 157 13.01 30.61 -1.95
CA LEU A 157 13.64 29.33 -1.67
C LEU A 157 13.58 28.90 -0.20
N SER A 158 13.68 29.89 0.70
CA SER A 158 13.55 29.70 2.15
C SER A 158 12.09 29.73 2.63
N ASN A 159 11.11 29.50 1.74
CA ASN A 159 9.66 29.54 2.04
C ASN A 159 9.11 30.90 2.56
N LYS A 160 9.89 31.95 2.54
CA LYS A 160 9.45 33.30 2.91
C LYS A 160 8.80 34.00 1.71
N HIS A 161 7.80 33.34 1.11
CA HIS A 161 7.17 33.79 -0.15
C HIS A 161 6.56 35.21 -0.06
N PHE A 162 5.90 35.54 1.05
CA PHE A 162 5.31 36.88 1.22
C PHE A 162 6.38 37.98 1.23
N LYS A 163 7.50 37.75 1.93
CA LYS A 163 8.64 38.67 1.91
C LYS A 163 9.27 38.79 0.53
N ALA A 164 9.35 37.67 -0.19
CA ALA A 164 9.82 37.65 -1.56
C ALA A 164 8.91 38.45 -2.51
N ILE A 165 7.60 38.37 -2.34
CA ILE A 165 6.61 39.16 -3.11
C ILE A 165 6.75 40.64 -2.83
N GLU A 166 6.87 41.04 -1.55
CA GLU A 166 7.10 42.41 -1.15
C GLU A 166 8.31 43.03 -1.84
N ILE A 167 9.46 42.32 -1.84
CA ILE A 167 10.68 42.77 -2.52
C ILE A 167 10.45 42.91 -4.04
N ASN A 168 9.73 41.98 -4.69
CA ASN A 168 9.41 42.12 -6.10
C ASN A 168 8.55 43.36 -6.40
N HIS A 169 7.60 43.70 -5.54
CA HIS A 169 6.83 44.92 -5.70
C HIS A 169 7.70 46.19 -5.55
N VAL A 170 8.64 46.18 -4.60
CA VAL A 170 9.64 47.25 -4.48
C VAL A 170 10.47 47.37 -5.76
N CYS A 171 10.94 46.22 -6.33
CA CYS A 171 11.66 46.24 -7.60
C CYS A 171 10.82 46.84 -8.72
N LEU A 172 9.56 46.44 -8.87
CA LEU A 172 8.65 46.95 -9.90
C LEU A 172 8.44 48.49 -9.75
N SER A 173 8.31 48.97 -8.52
CA SER A 173 8.18 50.40 -8.24
C SER A 173 9.45 51.17 -8.63
N LYS A 174 10.63 50.68 -8.20
CA LYS A 174 11.92 51.30 -8.54
C LYS A 174 12.14 51.32 -10.06
N ILE A 175 11.78 50.26 -10.79
CA ILE A 175 11.92 50.25 -12.26
C ILE A 175 11.04 51.32 -12.90
N LYS A 176 9.77 51.41 -12.47
CA LYS A 176 8.83 52.40 -13.04
C LYS A 176 9.25 53.87 -12.81
N THR A 177 9.91 54.12 -11.66
CA THR A 177 10.38 55.47 -11.32
C THR A 177 11.74 55.81 -11.88
N ALA A 178 12.43 54.84 -12.51
CA ALA A 178 13.73 55.08 -13.16
C ALA A 178 13.56 56.04 -14.35
N PRO A 179 14.43 57.06 -14.49
CA PRO A 179 14.28 58.12 -15.53
C PRO A 179 14.18 57.59 -16.97
N ASN A 180 14.88 56.47 -17.27
CA ASN A 180 14.95 55.90 -18.63
C ASN A 180 14.11 54.65 -18.81
N TYR A 181 13.12 54.40 -17.91
CA TYR A 181 12.34 53.16 -17.95
C TYR A 181 11.70 52.86 -19.32
N LEU A 182 11.15 53.91 -19.98
CA LEU A 182 10.45 53.74 -21.25
C LEU A 182 11.37 53.47 -22.43
N THR A 183 12.65 53.81 -22.34
CA THR A 183 13.65 53.69 -23.42
C THR A 183 14.73 52.65 -23.13
N ASP A 184 14.97 52.30 -21.87
CA ASP A 184 15.96 51.31 -21.48
C ASP A 184 15.40 49.90 -21.59
N TYR A 185 15.83 49.20 -22.62
CA TYR A 185 15.44 47.80 -22.87
C TYR A 185 15.82 46.86 -21.71
N SER A 186 16.92 47.14 -21.00
CA SER A 186 17.34 46.31 -19.86
C SER A 186 16.37 46.45 -18.67
N LEU A 187 15.91 47.68 -18.41
CA LEU A 187 14.89 47.93 -17.38
C LEU A 187 13.54 47.34 -17.78
N GLN A 188 13.16 47.41 -19.05
CA GLN A 188 11.94 46.79 -19.56
C GLN A 188 11.97 45.26 -19.43
N LYS A 189 13.10 44.65 -19.76
CA LYS A 189 13.31 43.21 -19.53
C LYS A 189 13.24 42.84 -18.05
N GLU A 190 13.84 43.66 -17.17
CA GLU A 190 13.80 43.43 -15.75
C GLU A 190 12.38 43.55 -15.20
N TYR A 191 11.61 44.52 -15.66
CA TYR A 191 10.20 44.67 -15.30
C TYR A 191 9.39 43.41 -15.66
N LEU A 192 9.55 42.91 -16.88
CA LEU A 192 8.91 41.69 -17.33
C LEU A 192 9.30 40.49 -16.45
N ARG A 193 10.59 40.40 -16.08
CA ARG A 193 11.12 39.36 -15.18
C ARG A 193 10.45 39.41 -13.83
N GLN A 194 10.23 40.60 -13.25
CA GLN A 194 9.56 40.75 -11.97
C GLN A 194 8.09 40.32 -12.05
N LEU A 195 7.37 40.60 -13.14
CA LEU A 195 6.01 40.11 -13.35
C LEU A 195 5.94 38.58 -13.39
N VAL A 196 6.82 37.96 -14.16
CA VAL A 196 6.92 36.49 -14.26
C VAL A 196 7.29 35.89 -12.90
N SER A 197 8.26 36.51 -12.20
CA SER A 197 8.67 36.08 -10.85
C SER A 197 7.53 36.11 -9.84
N LEU A 198 6.70 37.17 -9.86
CA LEU A 198 5.52 37.26 -9.00
C LEU A 198 4.51 36.15 -9.28
N GLY A 199 4.23 35.89 -10.57
CA GLY A 199 3.34 34.79 -10.94
C GLY A 199 3.81 33.46 -10.35
N PHE A 200 5.09 33.14 -10.47
CA PHE A 200 5.63 31.89 -9.89
C PHE A 200 5.61 31.87 -8.35
N LYS A 201 5.78 33.04 -7.67
CA LYS A 201 5.68 33.09 -6.22
C LYS A 201 4.26 32.86 -5.72
N PHE A 202 3.27 33.44 -6.38
CA PHE A 202 1.87 33.15 -6.09
C PHE A 202 1.53 31.68 -6.35
N MET A 203 2.04 31.11 -7.43
CA MET A 203 1.94 29.66 -7.71
C MET A 203 2.55 28.84 -6.56
N SER A 204 3.75 29.21 -6.10
CA SER A 204 4.41 28.53 -4.99
C SER A 204 3.56 28.55 -3.72
N ILE A 205 2.96 29.69 -3.34
CA ILE A 205 2.06 29.77 -2.19
C ILE A 205 0.86 28.84 -2.36
N HIS A 206 0.23 28.84 -3.53
CA HIS A 206 -0.88 27.93 -3.83
C HIS A 206 -0.48 26.46 -3.65
N ILE A 207 0.68 26.08 -4.21
CA ILE A 207 1.22 24.72 -4.12
C ILE A 207 1.53 24.32 -2.67
N TYR A 208 2.10 25.23 -1.89
CA TYR A 208 2.40 25.01 -0.47
C TYR A 208 1.16 24.72 0.37
N HIS A 209 0.04 25.30 -0.01
CA HIS A 209 -1.20 25.28 0.73
C HIS A 209 -2.36 24.64 -0.03
N LEU A 210 -2.08 23.64 -0.88
CA LEU A 210 -3.06 22.97 -1.75
C LEU A 210 -4.33 22.46 -1.04
N ASN A 211 -4.27 22.24 0.28
CA ASN A 211 -5.41 21.74 1.04
C ASN A 211 -6.12 22.84 1.84
N GLU A 212 -5.70 24.10 1.70
CA GLU A 212 -6.24 25.24 2.44
C GLU A 212 -6.98 26.17 1.48
N LYS A 213 -8.31 26.15 1.55
CA LYS A 213 -9.20 26.91 0.67
C LYS A 213 -8.86 28.41 0.57
N LYS A 214 -8.35 29.01 1.64
CA LYS A 214 -7.96 30.44 1.67
C LYS A 214 -6.85 30.79 0.66
N TYR A 215 -6.07 29.78 0.18
CA TYR A 215 -4.97 29.99 -0.76
C TYR A 215 -5.32 29.62 -2.22
N GLU A 216 -6.57 29.23 -2.49
CA GLU A 216 -7.04 28.98 -3.88
C GLU A 216 -6.94 30.23 -4.75
N SER A 217 -7.22 31.42 -4.20
CA SER A 217 -7.15 32.70 -4.90
C SER A 217 -5.75 33.07 -5.40
N TYR A 218 -4.68 32.45 -4.87
CA TYR A 218 -3.32 32.68 -5.37
C TYR A 218 -3.07 32.07 -6.75
N LEU A 219 -3.81 31.05 -7.12
CA LEU A 219 -3.80 30.52 -8.49
C LEU A 219 -4.38 31.55 -9.49
N ASP A 220 -5.41 32.30 -9.08
CA ASP A 220 -5.96 33.38 -9.89
C ASP A 220 -4.99 34.56 -9.97
N SER A 221 -4.29 34.89 -8.88
CA SER A 221 -3.20 35.87 -8.90
C SER A 221 -2.09 35.45 -9.88
N THR A 222 -1.70 34.17 -9.89
CA THR A 222 -0.76 33.63 -10.87
C THR A 222 -1.24 33.85 -12.30
N GLN A 223 -2.52 33.58 -12.56
CA GLN A 223 -3.13 33.79 -13.89
C GLN A 223 -3.12 35.28 -14.29
N GLN A 224 -3.42 36.18 -13.37
CA GLN A 224 -3.35 37.62 -13.62
C GLN A 224 -1.93 38.05 -14.02
N TYR A 225 -0.91 37.60 -13.27
CA TYR A 225 0.48 37.92 -13.60
C TYR A 225 0.95 37.29 -14.90
N ALA A 226 0.48 36.09 -15.26
CA ALA A 226 0.75 35.48 -16.55
C ALA A 226 0.18 36.32 -17.71
N ILE A 227 -1.05 36.83 -17.57
CA ILE A 227 -1.69 37.73 -18.54
C ILE A 227 -0.95 39.06 -18.63
N LEU A 228 -0.61 39.68 -17.50
CA LEU A 228 0.15 40.92 -17.46
C LEU A 228 1.51 40.79 -18.12
N ALA A 229 2.25 39.72 -17.80
CA ALA A 229 3.55 39.43 -18.41
C ALA A 229 3.44 39.22 -19.93
N LYS A 230 2.46 38.45 -20.39
CA LYS A 230 2.21 38.21 -21.82
C LYS A 230 1.92 39.51 -22.59
N ASN A 231 1.03 40.32 -22.04
CA ASN A 231 0.63 41.57 -22.67
C ASN A 231 1.80 42.58 -22.69
N TYR A 232 2.59 42.63 -21.60
CA TYR A 232 3.77 43.50 -21.53
C TYR A 232 4.85 43.04 -22.52
N ALA A 233 5.17 41.74 -22.55
CA ALA A 233 6.15 41.18 -23.49
C ALA A 233 5.79 41.48 -24.95
N LYS A 234 4.50 41.32 -25.30
CA LYS A 234 3.98 41.67 -26.65
C LYS A 234 4.12 43.15 -26.94
N LYS A 235 3.72 44.01 -26.01
CA LYS A 235 3.79 45.48 -26.17
C LYS A 235 5.23 45.96 -26.36
N GLN A 236 6.18 45.43 -25.61
CA GLN A 236 7.59 45.82 -25.62
C GLN A 236 8.43 45.00 -26.60
N GLN A 237 7.83 44.08 -27.37
CA GLN A 237 8.49 43.20 -28.33
C GLN A 237 9.67 42.41 -27.72
N ILE A 238 9.47 41.85 -26.51
CA ILE A 238 10.48 41.08 -25.77
C ILE A 238 10.22 39.57 -25.98
N PRO A 239 10.96 38.86 -26.87
CA PRO A 239 10.65 37.47 -27.19
C PRO A 239 11.13 36.45 -26.13
N ASP A 240 12.18 36.78 -25.38
CA ASP A 240 12.93 35.84 -24.53
C ASP A 240 12.13 35.24 -23.32
N TYR A 241 10.90 35.67 -23.08
CA TYR A 241 10.08 35.25 -21.93
C TYR A 241 8.90 34.36 -22.29
N ASN A 242 8.66 34.11 -23.56
CA ASN A 242 7.54 33.31 -24.00
C ASN A 242 7.55 31.90 -23.33
N GLY A 243 8.70 31.26 -23.26
CA GLY A 243 8.83 29.94 -22.61
C GLY A 243 8.38 29.92 -21.15
N ASN A 244 8.75 30.93 -20.37
CA ASN A 244 8.36 31.00 -18.96
C ASN A 244 6.85 31.25 -18.78
N ILE A 245 6.25 32.08 -19.63
CA ILE A 245 4.82 32.38 -19.63
C ILE A 245 4.03 31.13 -20.07
N ILE A 246 4.51 30.42 -21.06
CA ILE A 246 3.93 29.15 -21.54
C ILE A 246 3.91 28.13 -20.41
N LEU A 247 5.03 27.95 -19.71
CA LEU A 247 5.10 27.03 -18.58
C LEU A 247 4.16 27.42 -17.45
N MET A 248 4.10 28.73 -17.10
CA MET A 248 3.18 29.22 -16.08
C MET A 248 1.72 28.92 -16.45
N ASN A 249 1.33 29.04 -17.72
CA ASN A 249 0.00 28.64 -18.18
C ASN A 249 -0.20 27.12 -18.10
N GLY A 250 0.84 26.34 -18.35
CA GLY A 250 0.84 24.89 -18.13
C GLY A 250 0.55 24.56 -16.67
N ASP A 251 1.25 25.21 -15.73
CA ASP A 251 1.08 25.00 -14.28
C ASP A 251 -0.32 25.39 -13.81
N ILE A 252 -0.82 26.55 -14.24
CA ILE A 252 -2.19 27.02 -13.94
C ILE A 252 -3.22 25.96 -14.36
N ASN A 253 -3.12 25.45 -15.57
CA ASN A 253 -4.05 24.43 -16.07
C ASN A 253 -3.89 23.10 -15.36
N PHE A 254 -2.67 22.71 -15.00
CA PHE A 254 -2.41 21.51 -14.24
C PHE A 254 -3.11 21.55 -12.88
N TYR A 255 -2.98 22.64 -12.12
CA TYR A 255 -3.63 22.79 -10.82
C TYR A 255 -5.14 23.02 -10.90
N LYS A 256 -5.63 23.52 -12.04
CA LYS A 256 -7.07 23.51 -12.37
C LYS A 256 -7.58 22.15 -12.85
N HIS A 257 -6.74 21.11 -12.79
CA HIS A 257 -7.05 19.75 -13.25
C HIS A 257 -7.34 19.63 -14.76
N ASN A 258 -7.00 20.64 -15.55
CA ASN A 258 -7.12 20.65 -17.00
C ASN A 258 -5.88 20.00 -17.65
N TYR A 259 -5.60 18.75 -17.30
CA TYR A 259 -4.35 18.05 -17.65
C TYR A 259 -4.07 17.98 -19.15
N LYS A 260 -5.12 17.89 -19.98
CA LYS A 260 -4.96 17.90 -21.45
C LYS A 260 -4.41 19.23 -21.96
N ILE A 261 -4.94 20.34 -21.44
CA ILE A 261 -4.49 21.69 -21.82
C ILE A 261 -3.10 21.95 -21.23
N ALA A 262 -2.87 21.56 -19.98
CA ALA A 262 -1.55 21.66 -19.35
C ALA A 262 -0.48 20.95 -20.17
N LYS A 263 -0.76 19.72 -20.61
CA LYS A 263 0.15 18.93 -21.46
C LYS A 263 0.50 19.66 -22.77
N GLN A 264 -0.46 20.34 -23.41
CA GLN A 264 -0.21 21.11 -24.63
C GLN A 264 0.78 22.25 -24.37
N TYR A 265 0.57 23.03 -23.30
CA TYR A 265 1.52 24.09 -22.91
C TYR A 265 2.91 23.53 -22.59
N TYR A 266 3.00 22.40 -21.89
CA TYR A 266 4.28 21.79 -21.58
C TYR A 266 5.01 21.26 -22.83
N GLN A 267 4.28 20.72 -23.81
CA GLN A 267 4.83 20.31 -25.09
C GLN A 267 5.34 21.50 -25.91
N GLU A 268 4.63 22.63 -25.87
CA GLU A 268 5.08 23.88 -26.51
C GLU A 268 6.37 24.40 -25.86
N GLY A 269 6.40 24.45 -24.51
CA GLY A 269 7.59 24.83 -23.75
C GLY A 269 8.78 23.89 -23.96
N LEU A 270 8.52 22.57 -24.09
CA LEU A 270 9.55 21.58 -24.38
C LEU A 270 10.25 21.80 -25.72
N LYS A 271 9.51 22.18 -26.76
CA LYS A 271 10.11 22.52 -28.08
C LYS A 271 11.13 23.64 -27.96
N ILE A 272 10.80 24.71 -27.22
CA ILE A 272 11.73 25.83 -27.00
C ILE A 272 13.00 25.35 -26.31
N TYR A 273 12.88 24.47 -25.28
CA TYR A 273 14.06 23.94 -24.59
C TYR A 273 14.90 23.01 -25.47
N GLN A 274 14.28 22.26 -26.37
CA GLN A 274 14.97 21.43 -27.35
C GLN A 274 15.76 22.28 -28.34
N GLU A 275 15.18 23.37 -28.88
CA GLU A 275 15.83 24.33 -29.74
C GLU A 275 17.02 25.03 -29.06
N GLU A 276 16.88 25.32 -27.74
CA GLU A 276 17.94 25.92 -26.93
C GLU A 276 18.95 24.90 -26.40
N ASN A 277 18.80 23.60 -26.69
CA ASN A 277 19.61 22.48 -26.21
C ASN A 277 19.78 22.44 -24.66
N ARG A 278 18.73 22.75 -23.91
CA ARG A 278 18.75 22.81 -22.44
C ARG A 278 18.40 21.46 -21.82
N LYS A 279 19.38 20.56 -21.75
CA LYS A 279 19.19 19.17 -21.28
C LYS A 279 18.37 19.05 -19.99
N LYS A 280 18.74 19.77 -18.92
CA LYS A 280 18.03 19.79 -17.64
C LYS A 280 16.55 20.19 -17.80
N ARG A 281 16.27 21.22 -18.63
CA ARG A 281 14.90 21.67 -18.90
C ARG A 281 14.10 20.68 -19.74
N ILE A 282 14.76 20.03 -20.68
CA ILE A 282 14.15 18.97 -21.50
C ILE A 282 13.69 17.82 -20.57
N ALA A 283 14.57 17.38 -19.67
CA ALA A 283 14.22 16.34 -18.70
C ALA A 283 13.01 16.73 -17.83
N GLN A 284 13.02 17.95 -17.30
CA GLN A 284 11.90 18.47 -16.49
C GLN A 284 10.60 18.61 -17.29
N GLY A 285 10.68 19.10 -18.54
CA GLY A 285 9.53 19.21 -19.43
C GLY A 285 8.92 17.85 -19.76
N GLN A 286 9.76 16.85 -20.02
CA GLN A 286 9.30 15.46 -20.22
C GLN A 286 8.62 14.91 -18.97
N PHE A 287 9.19 15.18 -17.80
CA PHE A 287 8.64 14.72 -16.53
C PHE A 287 7.20 15.26 -16.30
N VAL A 288 6.98 16.58 -16.46
CA VAL A 288 5.63 17.16 -16.24
C VAL A 288 4.62 16.71 -17.29
N ILE A 289 5.09 16.38 -18.50
CA ILE A 289 4.24 15.74 -19.52
C ILE A 289 3.82 14.34 -19.05
N ALA A 290 4.75 13.56 -18.45
CA ALA A 290 4.43 12.26 -17.89
C ALA A 290 3.48 12.35 -16.70
N GLU A 291 3.58 13.39 -15.86
CA GLU A 291 2.59 13.65 -14.80
C GLU A 291 1.19 13.91 -15.40
N CYS A 292 1.11 14.72 -16.46
CA CYS A 292 -0.17 14.90 -17.15
C CYS A 292 -0.71 13.59 -17.71
N ASP A 293 0.13 12.75 -18.30
CA ASP A 293 -0.27 11.44 -18.79
C ASP A 293 -0.76 10.52 -17.70
N TYR A 294 -0.12 10.55 -16.52
CA TYR A 294 -0.59 9.80 -15.35
C TYR A 294 -2.03 10.20 -14.98
N TYR A 295 -2.31 11.50 -14.85
CA TYR A 295 -3.66 11.98 -14.49
C TYR A 295 -4.69 11.78 -15.60
N LEU A 296 -4.27 11.74 -16.86
CA LEU A 296 -5.10 11.38 -18.02
C LEU A 296 -5.31 9.87 -18.16
N LYS A 297 -4.76 9.06 -17.24
CA LYS A 297 -4.78 7.58 -17.25
C LYS A 297 -4.03 6.96 -18.44
N ASN A 298 -3.17 7.70 -19.08
CA ASN A 298 -2.24 7.22 -20.12
C ASN A 298 -1.00 6.58 -19.47
N TRP A 299 -1.25 5.61 -18.58
CA TRP A 299 -0.22 5.07 -17.68
C TRP A 299 0.98 4.46 -18.40
N THR A 300 0.78 3.87 -19.57
CA THR A 300 1.88 3.28 -20.35
C THR A 300 2.86 4.34 -20.86
N GLN A 301 2.35 5.49 -21.31
CA GLN A 301 3.18 6.61 -21.75
C GLN A 301 3.91 7.26 -20.58
N ALA A 302 3.21 7.48 -19.46
CA ALA A 302 3.82 8.03 -18.24
C ALA A 302 4.93 7.11 -17.72
N GLU A 303 4.66 5.81 -17.60
CA GLU A 303 5.62 4.78 -17.17
C GLU A 303 6.89 4.79 -18.05
N ALA A 304 6.71 4.80 -19.36
CA ALA A 304 7.86 4.77 -20.28
C ALA A 304 8.80 5.96 -20.08
N ILE A 305 8.25 7.15 -19.83
CA ILE A 305 9.06 8.36 -19.59
C ILE A 305 9.76 8.26 -18.23
N PHE A 306 9.04 7.89 -17.13
CA PHE A 306 9.66 7.78 -15.82
C PHE A 306 10.77 6.73 -15.78
N LEU A 307 10.54 5.54 -16.38
CA LEU A 307 11.57 4.50 -16.48
C LEU A 307 12.78 4.95 -17.31
N LYS A 308 12.57 5.65 -18.42
CA LYS A 308 13.66 6.19 -19.24
C LYS A 308 14.52 7.19 -18.47
N GLN A 309 13.89 8.05 -17.67
CA GLN A 309 14.62 9.03 -16.85
C GLN A 309 15.42 8.39 -15.72
N LEU A 310 14.88 7.32 -15.11
CA LEU A 310 15.60 6.55 -14.11
C LEU A 310 16.76 5.74 -14.71
N ALA A 311 16.55 5.10 -15.87
CA ALA A 311 17.59 4.31 -16.54
C ALA A 311 18.80 5.12 -17.02
N ASN A 312 18.60 6.40 -17.34
CA ASN A 312 19.65 7.30 -17.80
C ASN A 312 20.34 8.08 -16.69
N ASP A 313 20.03 7.77 -15.42
CA ASP A 313 20.54 8.51 -14.25
C ASP A 313 20.38 10.04 -14.37
N THR A 314 19.33 10.45 -15.06
CA THR A 314 19.07 11.85 -15.48
C THR A 314 19.05 12.81 -14.28
N TRP A 315 18.53 12.34 -13.15
CA TRP A 315 18.31 13.20 -12.00
C TRP A 315 19.57 13.37 -11.13
N SER A 316 20.40 12.33 -11.04
CA SER A 316 21.72 12.43 -10.39
C SER A 316 22.65 13.34 -11.19
N GLU A 317 22.67 13.24 -12.53
CA GLU A 317 23.46 14.14 -13.39
C GLU A 317 23.12 15.61 -13.13
N PHE A 318 21.85 15.92 -12.85
CA PHE A 318 21.40 17.29 -12.60
C PHE A 318 21.27 17.64 -11.12
N GLN A 319 21.66 16.76 -10.21
CA GLN A 319 21.53 16.91 -8.75
C GLN A 319 20.08 17.22 -8.32
N LEU A 320 19.13 16.53 -8.92
CA LEU A 320 17.69 16.66 -8.67
C LEU A 320 17.12 15.36 -8.11
N LEU A 321 17.66 14.89 -7.00
CA LEU A 321 17.31 13.61 -6.34
C LEU A 321 15.83 13.52 -5.95
N ASP A 322 15.18 14.65 -5.70
CA ASP A 322 13.75 14.71 -5.43
C ASP A 322 12.91 14.25 -6.64
N TYR A 323 13.33 14.61 -7.86
CA TYR A 323 12.65 14.14 -9.07
C TYR A 323 12.79 12.64 -9.27
N GLU A 324 13.96 12.08 -8.93
CA GLU A 324 14.18 10.63 -8.95
C GLU A 324 13.19 9.92 -8.00
N ALA A 325 13.13 10.39 -6.76
CA ALA A 325 12.17 9.86 -5.80
C ALA A 325 10.72 9.97 -6.29
N ILE A 326 10.35 11.12 -6.90
CA ILE A 326 8.99 11.32 -7.41
C ILE A 326 8.69 10.39 -8.60
N CYS A 327 9.66 10.07 -9.47
CA CYS A 327 9.48 9.06 -10.50
C CYS A 327 9.08 7.70 -9.89
N TYR A 328 9.77 7.25 -8.84
CA TYR A 328 9.42 6.03 -8.13
C TYR A 328 8.02 6.09 -7.51
N PHE A 329 7.63 7.25 -6.96
CA PHE A 329 6.28 7.43 -6.43
C PHE A 329 5.19 7.29 -7.51
N TYR A 330 5.37 7.88 -8.69
CA TYR A 330 4.41 7.71 -9.78
C TYR A 330 4.37 6.29 -10.35
N LEU A 331 5.51 5.62 -10.44
CA LEU A 331 5.56 4.20 -10.80
C LEU A 331 4.82 3.34 -9.78
N PHE A 332 5.04 3.57 -8.48
CA PHE A 332 4.25 2.94 -7.43
C PHE A 332 2.75 3.12 -7.67
N LYS A 333 2.29 4.36 -7.90
CA LYS A 333 0.88 4.67 -8.15
C LYS A 333 0.33 4.00 -9.42
N ILE A 334 1.10 3.92 -10.49
CA ILE A 334 0.71 3.24 -11.73
C ILE A 334 0.51 1.75 -11.48
N TYR A 335 1.43 1.09 -10.79
CA TYR A 335 1.34 -0.34 -10.52
C TYR A 335 0.29 -0.69 -9.46
N GLU A 336 0.02 0.23 -8.52
CA GLU A 336 -1.13 0.15 -7.62
C GLU A 336 -2.45 0.11 -8.42
N GLN A 337 -2.64 1.05 -9.35
CA GLN A 337 -3.83 1.10 -10.21
C GLN A 337 -3.98 -0.11 -11.13
N ARG A 338 -2.88 -0.67 -11.59
CA ARG A 338 -2.86 -1.92 -12.40
C ARG A 338 -3.04 -3.18 -11.58
N GLN A 339 -3.23 -3.09 -10.26
CA GLN A 339 -3.37 -4.22 -9.34
C GLN A 339 -2.17 -5.19 -9.40
N GLN A 340 -0.96 -4.65 -9.57
CA GLN A 340 0.30 -5.40 -9.56
C GLN A 340 1.07 -5.13 -8.25
N PRO A 341 0.66 -5.72 -7.13
CA PRO A 341 1.11 -5.31 -5.81
C PRO A 341 2.60 -5.55 -5.55
N GLN A 342 3.20 -6.55 -6.20
CA GLN A 342 4.64 -6.83 -6.04
C GLN A 342 5.50 -5.71 -6.63
N LYS A 343 5.18 -5.27 -7.86
CA LYS A 343 5.87 -4.13 -8.50
C LYS A 343 5.57 -2.82 -7.79
N ALA A 344 4.32 -2.62 -7.35
CA ALA A 344 3.98 -1.44 -6.55
C ALA A 344 4.83 -1.37 -5.27
N LEU A 345 5.01 -2.50 -4.55
CA LEU A 345 5.84 -2.57 -3.36
C LEU A 345 7.32 -2.29 -3.66
N GLU A 346 7.85 -2.80 -4.77
CA GLU A 346 9.21 -2.54 -5.23
C GLU A 346 9.46 -1.04 -5.39
N TYR A 347 8.61 -0.34 -6.15
CA TYR A 347 8.74 1.09 -6.36
C TYR A 347 8.45 1.93 -5.11
N ALA A 348 7.55 1.46 -4.24
CA ALA A 348 7.32 2.08 -2.94
C ALA A 348 8.58 2.07 -2.06
N ASN A 349 9.31 0.95 -2.02
CA ASN A 349 10.57 0.83 -1.30
C ASN A 349 11.67 1.71 -1.92
N SER A 350 11.75 1.75 -3.25
CA SER A 350 12.70 2.62 -3.96
C SER A 350 12.44 4.10 -3.65
N TYR A 351 11.17 4.53 -3.61
CA TYR A 351 10.81 5.87 -3.17
C TYR A 351 11.29 6.16 -1.74
N ALA A 352 11.00 5.24 -0.81
CA ALA A 352 11.36 5.42 0.60
C ALA A 352 12.89 5.56 0.78
N GLN A 353 13.65 4.75 0.07
CA GLN A 353 15.10 4.80 0.09
C GLN A 353 15.64 6.12 -0.48
N LYS A 354 15.15 6.54 -1.65
CA LYS A 354 15.63 7.75 -2.32
C LYS A 354 15.24 9.03 -1.60
N ILE A 355 14.08 9.07 -0.98
CA ILE A 355 13.69 10.23 -0.20
C ILE A 355 14.50 10.34 1.11
N GLU A 356 14.86 9.21 1.73
CA GLU A 356 15.74 9.21 2.89
C GLU A 356 17.15 9.71 2.52
N GLU A 357 17.69 9.27 1.38
CA GLU A 357 18.94 9.75 0.83
C GLU A 357 18.91 11.27 0.59
N TYR A 358 17.87 11.75 -0.08
CA TYR A 358 17.63 13.16 -0.34
C TYR A 358 17.59 14.01 0.94
N LEU A 359 16.88 13.54 1.97
CA LEU A 359 16.76 14.26 3.24
C LEU A 359 18.07 14.28 4.04
N LYS A 360 18.92 13.26 3.89
CA LYS A 360 20.25 13.20 4.54
C LYS A 360 21.26 14.13 3.88
N THR A 361 21.18 14.33 2.58
CA THR A 361 22.09 15.22 1.83
C THR A 361 21.81 16.70 2.05
N ARG A 362 20.66 17.04 2.62
CA ARG A 362 20.27 18.42 2.93
C ARG A 362 20.44 18.71 4.41
N ASN A 363 21.04 19.87 4.71
CA ASN A 363 21.10 20.39 6.08
C ASN A 363 19.67 20.73 6.59
N ALA A 364 19.42 20.48 7.87
CA ALA A 364 18.09 20.69 8.49
C ALA A 364 17.53 22.12 8.32
N SER A 365 18.38 23.12 8.10
CA SER A 365 17.99 24.52 7.82
C SER A 365 17.48 24.76 6.39
N GLU A 366 17.75 23.84 5.47
CA GLU A 366 17.45 23.99 4.04
C GLU A 366 16.24 23.18 3.58
N THR A 367 15.91 22.14 4.34
CA THR A 367 14.70 21.36 4.07
C THR A 367 13.49 22.16 4.50
N SER A 368 12.73 22.67 3.54
CA SER A 368 11.54 23.42 3.89
C SER A 368 10.56 22.53 4.66
N ILE A 369 9.89 23.09 5.67
CA ILE A 369 8.86 22.38 6.44
C ILE A 369 7.82 21.74 5.50
N SER A 370 7.51 22.40 4.39
CA SER A 370 6.56 21.87 3.40
C SER A 370 7.11 20.67 2.64
N ASP A 371 8.41 20.63 2.38
CA ASP A 371 9.07 19.51 1.72
C ASP A 371 8.95 18.27 2.59
N ILE A 372 9.25 18.45 3.88
CA ILE A 372 9.08 17.40 4.89
C ILE A 372 7.62 16.96 4.91
N VAL A 373 6.67 17.89 5.01
CA VAL A 373 5.23 17.57 5.09
C VAL A 373 4.72 16.80 3.86
N VAL A 374 5.15 17.18 2.66
CA VAL A 374 4.73 16.48 1.44
C VAL A 374 5.31 15.08 1.36
N HIS A 375 6.61 14.92 1.69
CA HIS A 375 7.25 13.62 1.72
C HIS A 375 6.70 12.74 2.85
N GLU A 376 6.43 13.29 4.03
CA GLU A 376 5.76 12.56 5.11
C GLU A 376 4.36 12.08 4.69
N LYS A 377 3.58 12.91 4.00
CA LYS A 377 2.28 12.50 3.48
C LYS A 377 2.40 11.34 2.49
N ARG A 378 3.32 11.41 1.53
CA ARG A 378 3.57 10.33 0.56
C ARG A 378 4.10 9.08 1.25
N LYS A 379 5.02 9.22 2.20
CA LYS A 379 5.54 8.14 3.01
C LYS A 379 4.43 7.44 3.77
N LYS A 380 3.55 8.19 4.43
CA LYS A 380 2.38 7.65 5.13
C LYS A 380 1.41 6.92 4.21
N GLU A 381 1.20 7.42 2.99
CA GLU A 381 0.39 6.74 1.97
C GLU A 381 1.00 5.38 1.60
N ILE A 382 2.31 5.35 1.36
CA ILE A 382 3.05 4.12 1.07
C ILE A 382 3.02 3.15 2.26
N GLU A 383 3.29 3.62 3.47
CA GLU A 383 3.23 2.80 4.69
C GLU A 383 1.84 2.18 4.88
N THR A 384 0.79 2.95 4.65
CA THR A 384 -0.60 2.46 4.69
C THR A 384 -0.83 1.37 3.64
N TYR A 385 -0.34 1.55 2.44
CA TYR A 385 -0.43 0.55 1.38
C TYR A 385 0.30 -0.75 1.75
N VAL A 386 1.53 -0.64 2.24
CA VAL A 386 2.36 -1.79 2.68
C VAL A 386 1.66 -2.56 3.80
N GLN A 387 1.17 -1.86 4.84
CA GLN A 387 0.44 -2.47 5.95
C GLN A 387 -0.82 -3.20 5.49
N ASN A 388 -1.60 -2.59 4.58
CA ASN A 388 -2.79 -3.20 4.01
C ASN A 388 -2.43 -4.44 3.17
N TYR A 389 -1.38 -4.39 2.37
CA TYR A 389 -0.91 -5.51 1.58
C TYR A 389 -0.46 -6.68 2.48
N ASP A 390 0.33 -6.42 3.51
CA ASP A 390 0.80 -7.44 4.46
C ASP A 390 -0.35 -8.05 5.26
N SER A 391 -1.32 -7.24 5.68
CA SER A 391 -2.51 -7.72 6.37
C SER A 391 -3.36 -8.62 5.48
N GLN A 392 -3.58 -8.25 4.22
CA GLN A 392 -4.27 -9.09 3.24
C GLN A 392 -3.52 -10.40 2.95
N LYS A 393 -2.20 -10.35 2.83
CA LYS A 393 -1.35 -11.54 2.65
C LYS A 393 -1.45 -12.47 3.85
N LYS A 394 -1.43 -11.91 5.07
CA LYS A 394 -1.63 -12.68 6.32
C LYS A 394 -3.02 -13.31 6.36
N GLN A 395 -4.07 -12.56 6.04
CA GLN A 395 -5.44 -13.08 5.98
C GLN A 395 -5.57 -14.21 4.94
N LYS A 396 -5.03 -14.05 3.73
CA LYS A 396 -5.03 -15.12 2.71
C LYS A 396 -4.35 -16.39 3.21
N ARG A 397 -3.23 -16.28 3.95
CA ARG A 397 -2.57 -17.45 4.58
C ARG A 397 -3.47 -18.10 5.64
N ILE A 398 -4.13 -17.32 6.48
CA ILE A 398 -5.07 -17.83 7.49
C ILE A 398 -6.22 -18.58 6.81
N TYR A 399 -6.83 -18.02 5.77
CA TYR A 399 -7.89 -18.70 5.02
C TYR A 399 -7.41 -20.00 4.36
N LEU A 400 -6.18 -20.01 3.83
CA LEU A 400 -5.58 -21.23 3.29
C LEU A 400 -5.43 -22.31 4.36
N TYR A 401 -4.93 -21.96 5.57
CA TYR A 401 -4.81 -22.93 6.67
C TYR A 401 -6.17 -23.42 7.17
N LEU A 402 -7.16 -22.53 7.27
CA LEU A 402 -8.53 -22.92 7.63
C LEU A 402 -9.14 -23.87 6.58
N PHE A 403 -8.92 -23.60 5.32
CA PHE A 403 -9.36 -24.46 4.22
C PHE A 403 -8.70 -25.84 4.27
N LEU A 404 -7.37 -25.92 4.45
CA LEU A 404 -6.66 -27.18 4.62
C LEU A 404 -7.11 -27.95 5.87
N GLY A 405 -7.34 -27.24 6.97
CA GLY A 405 -7.88 -27.82 8.20
C GLY A 405 -9.29 -28.38 8.01
N SER A 406 -10.14 -27.71 7.24
CA SER A 406 -11.49 -28.21 6.93
C SER A 406 -11.46 -29.48 6.07
N ILE A 407 -10.54 -29.57 5.11
CA ILE A 407 -10.33 -30.78 4.31
C ILE A 407 -9.87 -31.95 5.21
N LEU A 408 -8.92 -31.70 6.10
CA LEU A 408 -8.45 -32.72 7.05
C LEU A 408 -9.59 -33.21 7.98
N LEU A 409 -10.37 -32.28 8.50
CA LEU A 409 -11.53 -32.59 9.36
C LEU A 409 -12.57 -33.42 8.60
N THR A 410 -12.92 -33.03 7.37
CA THR A 410 -13.87 -33.80 6.55
C THR A 410 -13.34 -35.20 6.22
N GLY A 411 -12.03 -35.31 5.91
CA GLY A 411 -11.38 -36.61 5.70
C GLY A 411 -11.45 -37.51 6.92
N THR A 412 -11.16 -36.99 8.11
CA THR A 412 -11.26 -37.75 9.37
C THR A 412 -12.69 -38.19 9.68
N LEU A 413 -13.69 -37.32 9.45
CA LEU A 413 -15.10 -37.63 9.60
C LEU A 413 -15.55 -38.74 8.64
N ILE A 414 -15.10 -38.73 7.39
CA ILE A 414 -15.37 -39.78 6.39
C ILE A 414 -14.78 -41.11 6.87
N VAL A 415 -13.52 -41.13 7.28
CA VAL A 415 -12.87 -42.35 7.82
C VAL A 415 -13.62 -42.86 9.06
N TYR A 416 -14.00 -41.97 9.98
CA TYR A 416 -14.81 -42.33 11.16
C TYR A 416 -16.15 -42.95 10.75
N PHE A 417 -16.86 -42.33 9.81
CA PHE A 417 -18.12 -42.86 9.27
C PHE A 417 -17.97 -44.27 8.67
N PHE A 418 -16.94 -44.51 7.86
CA PHE A 418 -16.68 -45.84 7.32
C PHE A 418 -16.32 -46.85 8.40
N ARG A 419 -15.56 -46.48 9.42
CA ARG A 419 -15.24 -47.34 10.56
C ARG A 419 -16.51 -47.73 11.34
N VAL A 420 -17.38 -46.75 11.63
CA VAL A 420 -18.65 -47.01 12.28
C VAL A 420 -19.53 -47.92 11.43
N LYS A 421 -19.66 -47.68 10.13
CA LYS A 421 -20.44 -48.50 9.22
C LYS A 421 -19.91 -49.94 9.14
N ARG A 422 -18.59 -50.16 9.09
CA ARG A 422 -17.98 -51.49 9.13
C ARG A 422 -18.26 -52.19 10.46
N ARG A 423 -18.17 -51.51 11.58
CA ARG A 423 -18.45 -52.04 12.92
C ARG A 423 -19.90 -52.47 13.04
N THR A 424 -20.84 -51.65 12.55
CA THR A 424 -22.26 -51.99 12.55
C THR A 424 -22.53 -53.25 11.68
N LYS A 425 -21.92 -53.33 10.47
CA LYS A 425 -22.08 -54.52 9.59
C LYS A 425 -21.57 -55.79 10.25
N ARG A 426 -20.39 -55.77 10.94
CA ARG A 426 -19.87 -56.93 11.69
C ARG A 426 -20.79 -57.32 12.84
N ASN A 427 -21.30 -56.38 13.59
CA ASN A 427 -22.22 -56.64 14.70
C ASN A 427 -23.54 -57.28 14.21
N MET A 428 -24.01 -56.92 13.01
CA MET A 428 -25.19 -57.54 12.41
C MET A 428 -24.94 -58.94 11.91
N SER A 429 -23.78 -59.25 11.30
CA SER A 429 -23.47 -60.64 10.93
C SER A 429 -23.37 -61.55 12.15
N LEU A 430 -22.81 -61.05 13.27
CA LEU A 430 -22.77 -61.75 14.53
C LEU A 430 -24.17 -61.94 15.11
N LEU A 431 -25.06 -60.98 14.94
CA LEU A 431 -26.45 -61.08 15.33
C LEU A 431 -27.18 -62.17 14.58
N HIS A 432 -27.05 -62.22 13.24
CA HIS A 432 -27.69 -63.27 12.45
C HIS A 432 -27.20 -64.67 12.87
N SER A 433 -25.89 -64.85 13.02
CA SER A 433 -25.34 -66.15 13.46
C SER A 433 -25.83 -66.53 14.86
N ARG A 434 -26.01 -65.55 15.75
CA ARG A 434 -26.51 -65.78 17.12
C ARG A 434 -27.99 -66.14 17.14
N ILE A 435 -28.81 -65.54 16.26
CA ILE A 435 -30.22 -65.86 16.10
C ILE A 435 -30.37 -67.30 15.57
N GLU A 436 -29.56 -67.67 14.56
CA GLU A 436 -29.54 -69.04 14.03
C GLU A 436 -29.12 -70.08 15.07
N GLN A 437 -28.10 -69.80 15.90
CA GLN A 437 -27.71 -70.64 17.01
C GLN A 437 -28.85 -70.81 18.04
N LEU A 438 -29.53 -69.70 18.38
CA LEU A 438 -30.69 -69.78 19.29
C LEU A 438 -31.84 -70.64 18.73
N GLN A 439 -32.07 -70.58 17.41
CA GLN A 439 -33.06 -71.43 16.75
C GLN A 439 -32.65 -72.88 16.73
N GLN A 440 -31.37 -73.19 16.46
CA GLN A 440 -30.83 -74.54 16.49
C GLN A 440 -30.79 -75.11 17.92
N ASP A 441 -30.47 -74.28 18.92
CA ASP A 441 -30.44 -74.72 20.30
C ASP A 441 -31.83 -75.06 20.84
N VAL A 442 -32.86 -74.34 20.36
CA VAL A 442 -34.27 -74.70 20.71
C VAL A 442 -34.67 -76.00 20.02
N THR A 443 -34.18 -76.32 18.82
CA THR A 443 -34.48 -77.57 18.14
C THR A 443 -33.63 -78.76 18.64
N LYS A 444 -32.38 -78.51 19.11
CA LYS A 444 -31.46 -79.56 19.58
C LYS A 444 -31.74 -79.99 21.02
N GLN A 445 -32.40 -79.16 21.87
CA GLN A 445 -32.77 -79.54 23.23
C GLN A 445 -33.90 -80.57 23.33
N ASN A 446 -34.39 -81.13 22.24
CA ASN A 446 -35.33 -82.21 22.18
C ASN A 446 -34.69 -83.61 22.28
N LYS A 447 -33.34 -83.72 22.50
CA LYS A 447 -32.73 -85.01 22.89
C LYS A 447 -32.20 -84.91 24.31
N PRO A 448 -32.68 -85.77 25.24
CA PRO A 448 -32.20 -85.83 26.61
C PRO A 448 -30.74 -86.27 26.62
N LYS A 449 -29.84 -85.41 27.17
CA LYS A 449 -28.49 -85.83 27.53
C LYS A 449 -28.62 -86.63 28.84
N THR A 450 -28.51 -87.92 28.71
CA THR A 450 -28.32 -88.86 29.81
C THR A 450 -27.04 -88.53 30.57
N SER A 451 -27.16 -88.12 31.80
CA SER A 451 -26.14 -88.33 32.83
C SER A 451 -26.80 -88.47 34.16
N ASN A 452 -26.83 -89.74 34.60
CA ASN A 452 -27.16 -90.33 35.84
C ASN A 452 -28.65 -90.58 36.22
N PRO A 453 -28.94 -91.82 36.61
CA PRO A 453 -30.24 -92.34 36.77
C PRO A 453 -30.75 -92.13 38.22
N LEU A 454 -31.44 -91.05 38.40
CA LEU A 454 -32.56 -90.90 39.30
C LEU A 454 -33.66 -90.25 38.48
N THR A 455 -34.33 -91.07 37.68
CA THR A 455 -35.50 -90.70 36.92
C THR A 455 -36.61 -90.36 37.85
N ASP A 456 -36.65 -89.08 38.27
CA ASP A 456 -37.86 -88.54 38.87
C ASP A 456 -38.88 -88.41 37.72
N GLU A 457 -39.71 -89.47 37.58
CA GLU A 457 -40.76 -89.60 36.57
C GLU A 457 -41.72 -88.40 36.66
N ASN A 458 -41.93 -87.84 37.84
CA ASN A 458 -42.68 -86.63 38.05
C ASN A 458 -42.02 -85.37 37.48
N ALA A 459 -40.67 -85.30 37.40
CA ALA A 459 -39.99 -84.20 36.83
C ALA A 459 -40.09 -84.23 35.29
N LEU A 460 -40.06 -85.39 34.62
CA LEU A 460 -40.29 -85.53 33.19
C LEU A 460 -41.69 -85.10 32.80
N ILE A 461 -42.70 -85.57 33.55
CA ILE A 461 -44.11 -85.18 33.39
C ILE A 461 -44.26 -83.65 33.57
N LEU A 462 -43.54 -83.06 34.50
CA LEU A 462 -43.59 -81.64 34.74
C LEU A 462 -42.95 -80.83 33.57
N ILE A 463 -41.84 -81.30 32.95
CA ILE A 463 -41.26 -80.69 31.79
C ILE A 463 -42.21 -80.81 30.60
N GLU A 464 -42.89 -81.96 30.41
CA GLU A 464 -43.86 -82.05 29.30
C GLU A 464 -45.06 -81.13 29.49
N LYS A 465 -45.57 -81.02 30.72
CA LYS A 465 -46.62 -80.05 31.04
C LYS A 465 -46.14 -78.60 30.79
N LEU A 466 -44.90 -78.28 31.13
CA LEU A 466 -44.31 -76.97 30.87
C LEU A 466 -44.22 -76.68 29.39
N LYS A 467 -43.81 -77.66 28.54
CA LYS A 467 -43.78 -77.56 27.09
C LYS A 467 -45.18 -77.35 26.48
N ARG A 468 -46.26 -77.94 27.06
CA ARG A 468 -47.63 -77.65 26.60
C ARG A 468 -48.01 -76.19 26.85
N ILE A 469 -47.64 -75.63 27.97
CA ILE A 469 -47.85 -74.20 28.29
C ILE A 469 -47.05 -73.27 27.36
N GLU A 470 -45.85 -73.71 26.90
CA GLU A 470 -45.10 -73.00 25.89
C GLU A 470 -45.87 -72.94 24.58
N LYS A 471 -46.42 -74.05 24.09
CA LYS A 471 -47.24 -74.09 22.86
C LYS A 471 -48.46 -73.18 22.94
N GLU A 472 -49.07 -73.04 24.15
CA GLU A 472 -50.16 -72.12 24.39
C GLU A 472 -49.70 -70.66 24.48
N GLN A 473 -48.42 -70.35 24.34
CA GLN A 473 -47.81 -69.03 24.43
C GLN A 473 -48.14 -68.28 25.74
N TRP A 474 -48.44 -69.02 26.84
CA TRP A 474 -48.80 -68.43 28.12
C TRP A 474 -47.66 -67.59 28.71
N PHE A 475 -46.39 -67.82 28.33
CA PHE A 475 -45.19 -67.03 28.69
C PHE A 475 -45.27 -65.58 28.21
N LEU A 476 -46.11 -65.25 27.27
CA LEU A 476 -46.34 -63.84 26.84
C LEU A 476 -47.20 -63.04 27.80
N LYS A 477 -47.89 -63.73 28.78
CA LYS A 477 -48.69 -63.04 29.78
C LYS A 477 -47.77 -62.34 30.81
N PRO A 478 -48.07 -61.08 31.24
CA PRO A 478 -47.25 -60.35 32.22
C PRO A 478 -47.18 -61.06 33.63
N ASN A 479 -48.12 -61.92 33.95
CA ASN A 479 -48.17 -62.67 35.18
C ASN A 479 -47.51 -64.07 35.13
N TYR A 480 -46.77 -64.33 34.02
CA TYR A 480 -45.99 -65.59 33.87
C TYR A 480 -44.79 -65.55 34.83
N THR A 481 -44.98 -65.94 36.03
CA THR A 481 -43.99 -66.04 37.12
C THR A 481 -43.80 -67.47 37.59
N LEU A 482 -42.68 -67.74 38.24
CA LEU A 482 -42.39 -69.06 38.76
C LEU A 482 -43.54 -69.58 39.64
N ALA A 483 -44.09 -68.73 40.48
CA ALA A 483 -45.21 -69.09 41.42
C ALA A 483 -46.52 -69.36 40.66
N THR A 484 -46.87 -68.53 39.65
CA THR A 484 -48.11 -68.72 38.91
C THR A 484 -48.04 -69.91 37.99
N VAL A 485 -46.88 -70.21 37.43
CA VAL A 485 -46.66 -71.42 36.58
C VAL A 485 -46.67 -72.68 37.45
N ALA A 486 -46.00 -72.64 38.59
CA ALA A 486 -46.02 -73.76 39.53
C ALA A 486 -47.46 -74.09 39.97
N LYS A 487 -48.25 -73.07 40.28
CA LYS A 487 -49.67 -73.26 40.65
C LYS A 487 -50.48 -73.87 39.50
N LYS A 488 -50.27 -73.41 38.26
CA LYS A 488 -50.97 -73.93 37.06
C LYS A 488 -50.59 -75.37 36.76
N LEU A 489 -49.37 -75.75 37.06
CA LEU A 489 -48.86 -77.10 36.87
C LEU A 489 -49.13 -78.03 38.03
N ASN A 490 -49.87 -77.59 39.09
CA ASN A 490 -50.13 -78.30 40.29
C ASN A 490 -48.86 -78.81 41.05
N THR A 491 -47.89 -77.90 41.17
CA THR A 491 -46.61 -78.13 41.85
C THR A 491 -46.19 -76.91 42.67
N ASN A 492 -45.13 -77.03 43.45
CA ASN A 492 -44.59 -75.90 44.20
C ASN A 492 -43.43 -75.21 43.41
N SER A 493 -43.18 -73.94 43.74
CA SER A 493 -42.16 -73.11 43.04
C SER A 493 -40.76 -73.65 43.20
N SER A 494 -40.41 -74.24 44.35
CA SER A 494 -39.09 -74.82 44.59
C SER A 494 -38.80 -76.00 43.65
N TYR A 495 -39.78 -76.94 43.57
CA TYR A 495 -39.66 -78.10 42.72
C TYR A 495 -39.62 -77.74 41.24
N LEU A 496 -40.50 -76.86 40.78
CA LEU A 496 -40.46 -76.33 39.42
C LEU A 496 -39.09 -75.67 39.05
N SER A 497 -38.57 -74.79 39.95
CA SER A 497 -37.29 -74.14 39.78
C SER A 497 -36.14 -75.16 39.67
N LYS A 498 -36.10 -76.17 40.55
CA LYS A 498 -35.11 -77.24 40.56
C LYS A 498 -35.21 -78.09 39.27
N THR A 499 -36.41 -78.42 38.85
CA THR A 499 -36.65 -79.18 37.61
C THR A 499 -36.19 -78.43 36.38
N VAL A 500 -36.53 -77.13 36.23
CA VAL A 500 -36.09 -76.29 35.12
C VAL A 500 -34.57 -76.11 35.14
N ASN A 501 -33.96 -75.95 36.31
CA ASN A 501 -32.51 -75.83 36.40
C ASN A 501 -31.80 -77.16 36.02
N ASN A 502 -32.25 -78.28 36.55
CA ASN A 502 -31.62 -79.58 36.30
C ASN A 502 -31.79 -80.06 34.86
N TYR A 503 -32.97 -79.88 34.28
CA TYR A 503 -33.28 -80.44 32.95
C TYR A 503 -32.98 -79.43 31.78
N LEU A 504 -33.04 -78.10 32.05
CA LEU A 504 -32.82 -77.09 31.01
C LEU A 504 -31.55 -76.30 31.22
N ASN A 505 -30.83 -76.52 32.32
CA ASN A 505 -29.63 -75.80 32.72
C ASN A 505 -29.84 -74.24 32.72
N LEU A 506 -31.02 -73.80 33.11
CA LEU A 506 -31.42 -72.42 33.14
C LEU A 506 -32.21 -72.11 34.42
N THR A 507 -32.04 -70.93 34.98
CA THR A 507 -33.00 -70.43 35.94
C THR A 507 -34.37 -70.22 35.28
N PHE A 508 -35.47 -70.35 35.95
CA PHE A 508 -36.81 -70.12 35.39
C PHE A 508 -36.94 -68.73 34.77
N ALA A 509 -36.31 -67.70 35.35
CA ALA A 509 -36.28 -66.34 34.80
C ALA A 509 -35.51 -66.29 33.48
N ALA A 510 -34.37 -66.97 33.41
CA ALA A 510 -33.58 -67.01 32.14
C ALA A 510 -34.31 -67.76 31.02
N TYR A 511 -34.98 -68.90 31.42
CA TYR A 511 -35.81 -69.65 30.50
C TYR A 511 -37.00 -68.83 29.96
N SER A 512 -37.79 -68.20 30.87
CA SER A 512 -38.87 -67.31 30.44
C SER A 512 -38.47 -66.18 29.57
N ASN A 513 -37.35 -65.49 29.90
CA ASN A 513 -36.81 -64.41 29.06
C ASN A 513 -36.34 -64.92 27.65
N ARG A 514 -35.75 -66.11 27.60
CA ARG A 514 -35.34 -66.71 26.33
C ARG A 514 -36.54 -66.98 25.40
N LEU A 515 -37.62 -67.56 25.98
CA LEU A 515 -38.85 -67.80 25.20
C LEU A 515 -39.48 -66.50 24.72
N ARG A 516 -39.59 -65.53 25.58
CA ARG A 516 -40.15 -64.21 25.23
C ARG A 516 -39.36 -63.50 24.08
N ILE A 517 -38.04 -63.45 24.22
CA ILE A 517 -37.20 -62.79 23.19
C ILE A 517 -37.24 -63.58 21.88
N HIS A 518 -37.20 -64.91 21.96
CA HIS A 518 -37.30 -65.74 20.75
C HIS A 518 -38.64 -65.53 20.03
N SER A 519 -39.74 -65.57 20.75
CA SER A 519 -41.07 -65.38 20.18
C SER A 519 -41.23 -64.01 19.53
N ILE A 520 -40.80 -62.92 20.18
CA ILE A 520 -40.95 -61.58 19.59
C ILE A 520 -40.05 -61.38 18.41
N THR A 521 -38.82 -61.94 18.42
CA THR A 521 -37.91 -61.86 17.23
C THR A 521 -38.42 -62.67 16.06
N GLN A 522 -39.02 -63.82 16.28
CA GLN A 522 -39.65 -64.61 15.24
C GLN A 522 -40.84 -63.87 14.63
N ARG A 523 -41.74 -63.37 15.46
CA ARG A 523 -42.92 -62.57 15.04
C ARG A 523 -42.49 -61.32 14.24
N LEU A 524 -41.42 -60.62 14.65
CA LEU A 524 -40.88 -59.49 13.91
C LEU A 524 -40.32 -59.85 12.54
N LYS A 525 -39.86 -61.10 12.35
CA LYS A 525 -39.45 -61.58 11.03
C LYS A 525 -40.64 -61.91 10.15
N GLU A 526 -41.64 -62.55 10.70
CA GLU A 526 -42.83 -63.07 9.99
C GLU A 526 -43.90 -61.97 9.74
N GLN A 527 -44.07 -61.03 10.65
CA GLN A 527 -45.15 -60.06 10.65
C GLN A 527 -44.58 -58.62 10.46
N LYS A 528 -44.60 -58.11 9.24
CA LYS A 528 -44.04 -56.80 8.89
C LYS A 528 -44.70 -55.64 9.65
N ASN A 529 -45.98 -55.74 9.96
CA ASN A 529 -46.73 -54.71 10.70
C ASN A 529 -46.19 -54.50 12.13
N LEU A 530 -45.66 -55.52 12.79
CA LEU A 530 -45.04 -55.39 14.12
C LEU A 530 -43.75 -54.55 14.10
N ARG A 531 -43.09 -54.43 12.97
CA ARG A 531 -41.85 -53.61 12.84
C ARG A 531 -42.12 -52.12 13.01
N ASN A 532 -43.38 -51.69 12.91
CA ASN A 532 -43.80 -50.29 13.09
C ASN A 532 -44.18 -49.98 14.56
N TYR A 533 -44.20 -50.98 15.42
CA TYR A 533 -44.49 -50.78 16.83
C TYR A 533 -43.33 -50.07 17.56
N THR A 534 -43.67 -49.29 18.56
CA THR A 534 -42.68 -48.72 19.47
C THR A 534 -42.01 -49.85 20.29
N VAL A 535 -40.79 -49.62 20.76
CA VAL A 535 -40.08 -50.59 21.61
C VAL A 535 -40.88 -50.91 22.85
N GLU A 536 -41.66 -49.97 23.38
CA GLU A 536 -42.55 -50.17 24.49
C GLU A 536 -43.72 -51.11 24.15
N ALA A 537 -44.34 -50.93 23.00
CA ALA A 537 -45.39 -51.82 22.52
C ALA A 537 -44.84 -53.24 22.30
N LEU A 538 -43.66 -53.38 21.72
CA LEU A 538 -43.01 -54.70 21.55
C LEU A 538 -42.65 -55.37 22.90
N ALA A 539 -42.27 -54.58 23.92
CA ALA A 539 -42.02 -55.12 25.25
C ALA A 539 -43.32 -55.71 25.89
N LYS A 540 -44.44 -54.99 25.68
CA LYS A 540 -45.78 -55.49 26.15
C LYS A 540 -46.21 -56.73 25.40
N GLU A 541 -46.03 -56.74 24.04
CA GLU A 541 -46.29 -57.90 23.19
C GLU A 541 -45.46 -59.15 23.57
N ALA A 542 -44.23 -58.92 24.02
CA ALA A 542 -43.33 -59.94 24.48
C ALA A 542 -43.59 -60.37 25.95
N GLY A 543 -44.61 -59.78 26.61
CA GLY A 543 -44.99 -60.12 27.97
C GLY A 543 -44.13 -59.52 29.07
N TYR A 544 -43.38 -58.45 28.77
CA TYR A 544 -42.61 -57.74 29.80
C TYR A 544 -43.40 -56.65 30.48
N LYS A 545 -43.20 -56.51 31.82
CA LYS A 545 -43.82 -55.44 32.59
C LYS A 545 -43.16 -54.09 32.48
N SER A 546 -41.89 -54.04 32.02
CA SER A 546 -41.14 -52.79 31.82
C SER A 546 -40.26 -52.85 30.59
N ILE A 547 -40.14 -51.73 29.94
CA ILE A 547 -39.29 -51.53 28.77
C ILE A 547 -37.80 -51.73 29.11
N GLY A 548 -37.40 -51.38 30.35
CA GLY A 548 -36.02 -51.55 30.81
C GLY A 548 -35.62 -53.02 30.89
N ALA A 549 -36.51 -53.88 31.48
CA ALA A 549 -36.28 -55.31 31.56
C ALA A 549 -36.23 -55.96 30.15
N PHE A 550 -37.11 -55.54 29.25
CA PHE A 550 -37.08 -55.99 27.85
C PHE A 550 -35.75 -55.60 27.15
N ASN A 551 -35.35 -54.34 27.20
CA ASN A 551 -34.11 -53.85 26.58
C ASN A 551 -32.87 -54.59 27.09
N THR A 552 -32.79 -54.80 28.43
CA THR A 552 -31.68 -55.50 29.07
C THR A 552 -31.60 -56.94 28.62
N ASN A 553 -32.71 -57.67 28.64
CA ASN A 553 -32.74 -59.09 28.26
C ASN A 553 -32.56 -59.28 26.74
N PHE A 554 -33.15 -58.38 25.93
CA PHE A 554 -32.97 -58.39 24.48
C PHE A 554 -31.49 -58.19 24.11
N LYS A 555 -30.84 -57.12 24.68
CA LYS A 555 -29.41 -56.86 24.48
C LYS A 555 -28.50 -57.96 25.03
N LYS A 556 -28.88 -58.55 26.18
CA LYS A 556 -28.13 -59.70 26.77
C LYS A 556 -28.12 -60.91 25.85
N LEU A 557 -29.26 -61.24 25.23
CA LEU A 557 -29.43 -62.43 24.39
C LEU A 557 -28.92 -62.17 22.96
N LEU A 558 -29.22 -61.04 22.37
CA LEU A 558 -28.98 -60.73 20.95
C LEU A 558 -27.81 -59.79 20.68
N LYS A 559 -27.19 -59.22 21.74
CA LYS A 559 -26.05 -58.27 21.67
C LYS A 559 -26.33 -56.97 20.95
N VAL A 560 -27.57 -56.68 20.56
CA VAL A 560 -28.05 -55.42 19.99
C VAL A 560 -29.29 -54.95 20.74
N SER A 561 -29.56 -53.62 20.65
CA SER A 561 -30.79 -53.09 21.20
C SER A 561 -32.02 -53.42 20.33
N PRO A 562 -33.25 -53.46 20.90
CA PRO A 562 -34.44 -53.64 20.10
C PRO A 562 -34.59 -52.62 18.95
N SER A 563 -34.26 -51.35 19.21
CA SER A 563 -34.31 -50.29 18.19
C SER A 563 -33.33 -50.53 17.03
N GLN A 564 -32.10 -51.01 17.33
CA GLN A 564 -31.14 -51.35 16.30
C GLN A 564 -31.60 -52.56 15.47
N TYR A 565 -32.18 -53.56 16.12
CA TYR A 565 -32.73 -54.74 15.46
C TYR A 565 -33.90 -54.37 14.53
N LEU A 566 -34.83 -53.53 14.97
CA LEU A 566 -35.93 -53.03 14.16
C LEU A 566 -35.43 -52.24 12.93
N LYS A 567 -34.45 -51.35 13.14
CA LYS A 567 -33.87 -50.55 12.04
C LYS A 567 -33.26 -51.43 10.96
N GLU A 568 -32.63 -52.50 11.34
CA GLU A 568 -32.02 -53.43 10.36
C GLU A 568 -33.06 -54.27 9.63
N LEU A 569 -34.12 -54.76 10.31
CA LEU A 569 -35.22 -55.46 9.66
C LEU A 569 -35.96 -54.59 8.62
N LYS A 570 -36.09 -53.26 8.89
CA LYS A 570 -36.69 -52.30 7.95
C LYS A 570 -35.76 -51.97 6.77
N ARG A 571 -34.43 -52.10 6.96
CA ARG A 571 -33.46 -51.78 5.93
C ARG A 571 -33.29 -52.91 4.90
N ASN A 572 -33.66 -54.14 5.30
CA ASN A 572 -33.58 -55.32 4.43
C ASN A 572 -34.92 -55.63 3.72
N GLU A 573 -35.87 -54.69 3.78
CA GLU A 573 -37.11 -54.64 2.98
C GLU A 573 -36.86 -53.89 1.66
#